data_4646944796dec9d9ab2a3827a21a5506
#
_entry.id   4646944796dec9d9ab2a3827a21a5506
#
_cell.length_a   1.000
_cell.length_b   1.000
_cell.length_c   1.000
_cell.angle_alpha   90.00
_cell.angle_beta   90.00
_cell.angle_gamma   90.00
#
_symmetry.space_group_name_H-M   'P 1'
#
loop_
_entity.id
_entity.type
_entity.pdbx_description
1 polymer ?
#
loop_
_entity_poly.entity_id
_entity_poly.type
_entity_poly.pdbx_seq_one_letter_code
_entity_poly.pdbx_strand_id
1 'polypeptide(L)'
;MRAPAIGALFFVIFVPLIIIMGDYWDHRPQKETAVLVGVITQNQTEEMAREYLEELAFLVDTAGAEQRAIFTQRLDVPHPKTFIGSGKLIEVREYVKEEEIDMVIFDDELTPSQLRNIERELNCRILDRTNLILDIFAGRAQTAHAKTQVELAQYQYLLPRLTRMWTHLERQRGGIGLRGPGETEIETDRRIIRDRIAKLKLQMTKIDKQMMVQRKNRGKMVRVALVGYTNAGKSTLMNLLSKSKVFAEDKLFATLDTTVRKVVVENLPFLLSDTVGFIRKLPTHLVESFKSTLDEVREADVLIHVVDISHPNYEEQIGVVETTLRELGGADIPCMLVFNKTDAYSYIKKDDDDLTPSTKENLSLDDHIEDWNRSHPGSLFISALKKSNIDELKDQLYQKVKEIHVKRYPYNDLLY
;
A
#
# COMPACT_ATOMS: atom_id res chain seq x y z
N MET A 1 -43.20 21.18 18.01
CA MET A 1 -41.84 21.67 17.69
C MET A 1 -41.05 20.54 17.04
N ARG A 2 -40.86 20.62 15.73
CA ARG A 2 -40.17 19.60 14.94
C ARG A 2 -38.68 19.91 14.95
N ALA A 3 -37.83 18.96 15.38
CA ALA A 3 -36.41 19.04 15.24
C ALA A 3 -36.02 18.88 13.75
N PRO A 4 -35.06 19.63 13.23
CA PRO A 4 -34.66 19.51 11.83
C PRO A 4 -33.78 18.24 11.63
N ALA A 5 -34.14 17.50 10.61
CA ALA A 5 -33.36 16.34 10.10
C ALA A 5 -32.05 16.84 9.45
N ILE A 6 -30.99 16.96 10.22
CA ILE A 6 -29.61 17.24 9.76
C ILE A 6 -28.78 15.98 10.00
N GLY A 7 -29.03 14.97 9.22
CA GLY A 7 -28.26 13.73 9.39
C GLY A 7 -28.16 12.84 8.17
N ALA A 8 -28.79 13.19 7.06
CA ALA A 8 -29.03 12.23 6.00
C ALA A 8 -28.21 12.42 4.71
N LEU A 9 -27.37 13.46 4.60
CA LEU A 9 -26.68 13.73 3.32
C LEU A 9 -25.17 13.44 3.31
N PHE A 10 -24.57 13.17 4.46
CA PHE A 10 -23.12 12.90 4.56
C PHE A 10 -22.71 11.44 4.36
N PHE A 11 -23.68 10.53 4.23
CA PHE A 11 -23.42 9.09 4.11
C PHE A 11 -23.36 8.57 2.66
N VAL A 12 -23.62 9.39 1.67
CA VAL A 12 -23.79 8.95 0.27
C VAL A 12 -22.46 8.78 -0.47
N ILE A 13 -21.35 9.29 0.06
CA ILE A 13 -20.04 9.23 -0.66
C ILE A 13 -19.14 8.08 -0.18
N PHE A 14 -19.38 7.49 1.00
CA PHE A 14 -18.44 6.53 1.61
C PHE A 14 -19.08 5.34 2.33
N VAL A 15 -20.34 4.99 2.05
CA VAL A 15 -20.93 3.77 2.59
C VAL A 15 -21.40 2.90 1.44
N PRO A 16 -21.01 1.62 1.38
CA PRO A 16 -21.62 0.71 0.42
C PRO A 16 -23.13 0.67 0.65
N LEU A 17 -23.88 0.96 -0.39
CA LEU A 17 -25.35 0.90 -0.41
C LEU A 17 -25.76 -0.56 -0.23
N ILE A 18 -25.87 -1.01 1.00
CA ILE A 18 -26.51 -2.29 1.32
C ILE A 18 -27.76 -2.00 2.14
N ILE A 19 -28.86 -2.53 1.61
CA ILE A 19 -30.18 -2.74 2.21
C ILE A 19 -31.18 -1.59 2.02
N ILE A 20 -32.05 -1.75 1.01
CA ILE A 20 -33.51 -1.78 1.17
C ILE A 20 -34.15 -2.47 -0.05
N MET A 21 -34.96 -3.46 0.27
CA MET A 21 -36.05 -4.15 -0.41
C MET A 21 -35.70 -5.35 -1.29
N GLY A 22 -36.22 -6.47 -0.79
CA GLY A 22 -36.23 -7.73 -1.48
C GLY A 22 -37.10 -7.73 -2.73
N ASP A 23 -36.59 -8.43 -3.69
CA ASP A 23 -37.33 -9.45 -4.43
C ASP A 23 -36.31 -10.31 -5.20
N TYR A 24 -36.56 -11.59 -5.23
CA TYR A 24 -35.83 -12.67 -5.83
C TYR A 24 -35.30 -12.37 -7.24
N TRP A 25 -33.98 -12.03 -7.36
CA TRP A 25 -33.15 -12.29 -8.54
C TRP A 25 -31.75 -12.61 -8.05
N ASP A 26 -31.14 -13.60 -8.62
CA ASP A 26 -29.77 -14.09 -8.35
C ASP A 26 -28.75 -12.99 -8.71
N HIS A 27 -28.60 -11.99 -7.82
CA HIS A 27 -27.61 -10.94 -7.92
C HIS A 27 -26.39 -11.33 -7.09
N ARG A 28 -25.49 -12.09 -7.68
CA ARG A 28 -24.08 -11.87 -7.33
C ARG A 28 -23.83 -10.39 -7.58
N PRO A 29 -23.32 -9.61 -6.60
CA PRO A 29 -23.01 -8.20 -6.84
C PRO A 29 -22.09 -8.14 -8.06
N GLN A 30 -22.54 -7.49 -9.14
CA GLN A 30 -21.69 -7.24 -10.29
C GLN A 30 -20.49 -6.46 -9.76
N LYS A 31 -19.26 -6.93 -10.05
CA LYS A 31 -18.05 -6.19 -9.71
C LYS A 31 -18.09 -4.85 -10.45
N GLU A 32 -17.82 -3.76 -9.75
CA GLU A 32 -17.66 -2.45 -10.37
C GLU A 32 -16.56 -2.52 -11.45
N THR A 33 -16.78 -1.89 -12.59
CA THR A 33 -15.87 -1.90 -13.73
C THR A 33 -14.96 -0.67 -13.71
N ALA A 34 -13.68 -0.85 -14.04
CA ALA A 34 -12.68 0.19 -13.98
C ALA A 34 -11.85 0.30 -15.25
N VAL A 35 -11.55 1.52 -15.65
CA VAL A 35 -10.56 1.86 -16.68
C VAL A 35 -9.34 2.48 -15.99
N LEU A 36 -8.15 2.07 -16.40
CA LEU A 36 -6.89 2.57 -15.88
C LEU A 36 -6.27 3.59 -16.83
N VAL A 37 -5.73 4.67 -16.27
CA VAL A 37 -5.09 5.74 -17.04
C VAL A 37 -3.70 6.02 -16.47
N GLY A 38 -2.68 5.95 -17.33
CA GLY A 38 -1.29 6.26 -16.98
C GLY A 38 -0.65 7.26 -17.94
N VAL A 39 0.26 8.08 -17.42
CA VAL A 39 1.11 8.98 -18.20
C VAL A 39 2.53 8.44 -18.21
N ILE A 40 3.11 8.33 -19.41
CA ILE A 40 4.51 7.94 -19.61
C ILE A 40 5.33 9.22 -19.74
N THR A 41 6.19 9.49 -18.75
CA THR A 41 7.08 10.66 -18.75
C THR A 41 8.41 10.33 -19.45
N GLN A 42 9.23 11.34 -19.71
CA GLN A 42 10.54 11.17 -20.37
C GLN A 42 11.48 10.19 -19.65
N ASN A 43 11.35 10.07 -18.32
CA ASN A 43 12.20 9.21 -17.49
C ASN A 43 11.70 7.76 -17.39
N GLN A 44 10.63 7.41 -18.10
CA GLN A 44 10.00 6.10 -18.05
C GLN A 44 10.03 5.43 -19.41
N THR A 45 10.38 4.14 -19.42
CA THR A 45 10.19 3.28 -20.60
C THR A 45 8.72 2.84 -20.72
N GLU A 46 8.31 2.38 -21.88
CA GLU A 46 6.97 1.82 -22.06
C GLU A 46 6.76 0.54 -21.26
N GLU A 47 7.82 -0.25 -21.11
CA GLU A 47 7.82 -1.46 -20.28
C GLU A 47 7.57 -1.13 -18.81
N MET A 48 8.32 -0.18 -18.24
CA MET A 48 8.10 0.30 -16.87
C MET A 48 6.68 0.83 -16.67
N ALA A 49 6.17 1.60 -17.63
CA ALA A 49 4.81 2.15 -17.52
C ALA A 49 3.74 1.04 -17.56
N ARG A 50 3.96 -0.01 -18.36
CA ARG A 50 3.07 -1.16 -18.42
C ARG A 50 3.04 -1.91 -17.10
N GLU A 51 4.19 -2.21 -16.52
CA GLU A 51 4.29 -2.85 -15.22
C GLU A 51 3.64 -2.04 -14.10
N TYR A 52 3.79 -0.71 -14.13
CA TYR A 52 3.14 0.18 -13.19
C TYR A 52 1.61 0.12 -13.29
N LEU A 53 1.09 -0.03 -14.50
CA LEU A 53 -0.35 -0.19 -14.72
C LEU A 53 -0.83 -1.61 -14.40
N GLU A 54 0.00 -2.62 -14.56
CA GLU A 54 -0.28 -3.98 -14.07
C GLU A 54 -0.34 -4.02 -12.53
N GLU A 55 0.55 -3.31 -11.84
CA GLU A 55 0.46 -3.14 -10.38
C GLU A 55 -0.84 -2.41 -9.98
N LEU A 56 -1.23 -1.36 -10.73
CA LEU A 56 -2.50 -0.66 -10.51
C LEU A 56 -3.70 -1.59 -10.76
N ALA A 57 -3.66 -2.41 -11.79
CA ALA A 57 -4.69 -3.42 -12.08
C ALA A 57 -4.85 -4.41 -10.92
N PHE A 58 -3.73 -4.84 -10.33
CA PHE A 58 -3.76 -5.72 -9.17
C PHE A 58 -4.31 -5.02 -7.90
N LEU A 59 -4.09 -3.71 -7.76
CA LEU A 59 -4.76 -2.92 -6.71
C LEU A 59 -6.27 -2.89 -6.93
N VAL A 60 -6.73 -2.70 -8.16
CA VAL A 60 -8.15 -2.70 -8.54
C VAL A 60 -8.82 -4.04 -8.20
N ASP A 61 -8.21 -5.16 -8.59
CA ASP A 61 -8.72 -6.49 -8.21
C ASP A 61 -8.73 -6.69 -6.68
N THR A 62 -7.70 -6.21 -5.99
CA THR A 62 -7.63 -6.24 -4.52
C THR A 62 -8.77 -5.43 -3.88
N ALA A 63 -9.19 -4.32 -4.49
CA ALA A 63 -10.34 -3.52 -4.07
C ALA A 63 -11.69 -4.18 -4.40
N GLY A 64 -11.69 -5.23 -5.23
CA GLY A 64 -12.88 -5.98 -5.64
C GLY A 64 -13.54 -5.48 -6.92
N ALA A 65 -12.90 -4.57 -7.66
CA ALA A 65 -13.35 -4.10 -8.97
C ALA A 65 -12.73 -4.92 -10.11
N GLU A 66 -13.24 -4.76 -11.32
CA GLU A 66 -12.76 -5.44 -12.53
C GLU A 66 -12.17 -4.43 -13.52
N GLN A 67 -10.91 -4.63 -13.87
CA GLN A 67 -10.28 -3.82 -14.91
C GLN A 67 -10.81 -4.22 -16.29
N ARG A 68 -11.23 -3.24 -17.13
CA ARG A 68 -11.71 -3.43 -18.49
C ARG A 68 -10.71 -2.96 -19.55
N ALA A 69 -10.10 -1.80 -19.37
CA ALA A 69 -9.14 -1.25 -20.32
C ALA A 69 -8.03 -0.45 -19.64
N ILE A 70 -6.93 -0.27 -20.37
CA ILE A 70 -5.80 0.56 -19.96
C ILE A 70 -5.56 1.60 -21.06
N PHE A 71 -5.48 2.88 -20.67
CA PHE A 71 -5.12 3.98 -21.54
C PHE A 71 -3.81 4.59 -21.10
N THR A 72 -2.89 4.76 -22.03
CA THR A 72 -1.61 5.42 -21.79
C THR A 72 -1.46 6.62 -22.70
N GLN A 73 -0.72 7.62 -22.22
CA GLN A 73 -0.32 8.76 -23.03
C GLN A 73 1.11 9.16 -22.68
N ARG A 74 1.95 9.37 -23.70
CA ARG A 74 3.29 9.92 -23.50
C ARG A 74 3.20 11.44 -23.42
N LEU A 75 3.62 12.00 -22.30
CA LEU A 75 3.66 13.44 -22.05
C LEU A 75 4.92 13.76 -21.22
N ASP A 76 5.64 14.79 -21.60
CA ASP A 76 6.80 15.25 -20.82
C ASP A 76 6.39 15.73 -19.42
N VAL A 77 5.26 16.42 -19.36
CA VAL A 77 4.65 16.92 -18.12
C VAL A 77 3.15 16.65 -18.18
N PRO A 78 2.53 16.11 -17.11
CA PRO A 78 1.08 15.93 -17.04
C PRO A 78 0.33 17.24 -17.28
N HIS A 79 -0.79 17.14 -18.01
CA HIS A 79 -1.58 18.33 -18.34
C HIS A 79 -2.17 19.00 -17.07
N PRO A 80 -1.99 20.31 -16.86
CA PRO A 80 -2.33 20.97 -15.60
C PRO A 80 -3.83 20.96 -15.26
N LYS A 81 -4.72 20.85 -16.25
CA LYS A 81 -6.19 20.86 -16.03
C LYS A 81 -6.80 19.48 -15.97
N THR A 82 -6.29 18.51 -16.71
CA THR A 82 -6.94 17.19 -16.93
C THR A 82 -5.99 16.01 -16.80
N PHE A 83 -4.74 16.25 -16.37
CA PHE A 83 -3.68 15.24 -16.23
C PHE A 83 -3.22 14.65 -17.56
N ILE A 84 -4.17 14.25 -18.44
CA ILE A 84 -3.95 13.81 -19.83
C ILE A 84 -4.41 14.88 -20.82
N GLY A 85 -3.96 14.78 -22.06
CA GLY A 85 -4.34 15.71 -23.12
C GLY A 85 -5.82 15.53 -23.52
N SER A 86 -6.40 16.59 -24.11
CA SER A 86 -7.82 16.65 -24.49
C SER A 86 -8.25 15.52 -25.43
N GLY A 87 -7.41 15.17 -26.42
CA GLY A 87 -7.70 14.07 -27.36
C GLY A 87 -7.82 12.73 -26.65
N LYS A 88 -6.87 12.41 -25.75
CA LYS A 88 -6.91 11.16 -24.97
C LYS A 88 -8.10 11.17 -23.99
N LEU A 89 -8.45 12.31 -23.42
CA LEU A 89 -9.62 12.44 -22.55
C LEU A 89 -10.92 12.15 -23.29
N ILE A 90 -11.04 12.58 -24.56
CA ILE A 90 -12.20 12.26 -25.41
C ILE A 90 -12.26 10.76 -25.68
N GLU A 91 -11.15 10.13 -26.03
CA GLU A 91 -11.05 8.68 -26.27
C GLU A 91 -11.51 7.88 -25.04
N VAL A 92 -11.02 8.24 -23.83
CA VAL A 92 -11.46 7.63 -22.58
C VAL A 92 -12.95 7.85 -22.33
N ARG A 93 -13.48 9.06 -22.60
CA ARG A 93 -14.90 9.38 -22.42
C ARG A 93 -15.80 8.55 -23.32
N GLU A 94 -15.42 8.36 -24.59
CA GLU A 94 -16.18 7.54 -25.54
C GLU A 94 -16.22 6.09 -25.06
N TYR A 95 -15.09 5.54 -24.68
CA TYR A 95 -15.01 4.18 -24.14
C TYR A 95 -15.84 4.00 -22.86
N VAL A 96 -15.73 4.93 -21.91
CA VAL A 96 -16.51 4.91 -20.64
C VAL A 96 -18.01 4.89 -20.94
N LYS A 97 -18.46 5.65 -21.95
CA LYS A 97 -19.87 5.73 -22.32
C LYS A 97 -20.35 4.48 -23.08
N GLU A 98 -19.53 3.93 -23.96
CA GLU A 98 -19.88 2.75 -24.78
C GLU A 98 -19.94 1.48 -23.94
N GLU A 99 -18.98 1.30 -23.01
CA GLU A 99 -18.85 0.10 -22.18
C GLU A 99 -19.52 0.26 -20.79
N GLU A 100 -20.23 1.36 -20.55
CA GLU A 100 -20.93 1.65 -19.27
C GLU A 100 -20.00 1.47 -18.05
N ILE A 101 -18.78 2.04 -18.10
CA ILE A 101 -17.75 1.92 -17.08
C ILE A 101 -18.13 2.71 -15.82
N ASP A 102 -18.02 2.07 -14.65
CA ASP A 102 -18.37 2.68 -13.37
C ASP A 102 -17.34 3.71 -12.89
N MET A 103 -16.02 3.44 -13.14
CA MET A 103 -14.97 4.33 -12.65
C MET A 103 -13.74 4.39 -13.55
N VAL A 104 -13.02 5.51 -13.47
CA VAL A 104 -11.70 5.68 -14.10
C VAL A 104 -10.65 5.95 -13.02
N ILE A 105 -9.53 5.23 -13.06
CA ILE A 105 -8.49 5.25 -12.04
C ILE A 105 -7.18 5.70 -12.66
N PHE A 106 -6.59 6.75 -12.11
CA PHE A 106 -5.30 7.30 -12.53
C PHE A 106 -4.15 6.75 -11.66
N ASP A 107 -3.01 6.38 -12.29
CA ASP A 107 -1.84 5.84 -11.60
C ASP A 107 -1.08 6.88 -10.75
N ASP A 108 -1.38 8.14 -10.92
CA ASP A 108 -0.77 9.24 -10.17
C ASP A 108 -1.81 9.98 -9.33
N GLU A 109 -1.34 10.69 -8.30
CA GLU A 109 -2.21 11.53 -7.49
C GLU A 109 -2.71 12.74 -8.30
N LEU A 110 -4.02 12.95 -8.32
CA LEU A 110 -4.66 14.05 -9.00
C LEU A 110 -4.80 15.26 -8.08
N THR A 111 -4.52 16.44 -8.62
CA THR A 111 -4.87 17.68 -7.92
C THR A 111 -6.39 17.83 -7.83
N PRO A 112 -6.92 18.55 -6.81
CA PRO A 112 -8.36 18.77 -6.67
C PRO A 112 -9.03 19.41 -7.90
N SER A 113 -8.27 20.20 -8.67
CA SER A 113 -8.74 20.81 -9.91
C SER A 113 -8.79 19.85 -11.08
N GLN A 114 -7.78 18.98 -11.21
CA GLN A 114 -7.76 17.92 -12.23
C GLN A 114 -8.90 16.95 -12.02
N LEU A 115 -9.02 16.40 -10.80
CA LEU A 115 -10.08 15.46 -10.44
C LEU A 115 -11.46 15.99 -10.85
N ARG A 116 -11.82 17.21 -10.45
CA ARG A 116 -13.10 17.81 -10.79
C ARG A 116 -13.30 18.03 -12.30
N ASN A 117 -12.25 18.48 -13.00
CA ASN A 117 -12.36 18.71 -14.44
C ASN A 117 -12.58 17.41 -15.19
N ILE A 118 -11.86 16.36 -14.81
CA ILE A 118 -11.97 15.02 -15.40
C ILE A 118 -13.36 14.42 -15.11
N GLU A 119 -13.81 14.49 -13.84
CA GLU A 119 -15.14 13.99 -13.44
C GLU A 119 -16.26 14.64 -14.23
N ARG A 120 -16.20 15.95 -14.46
CA ARG A 120 -17.18 16.68 -15.27
C ARG A 120 -17.16 16.26 -16.73
N GLU A 121 -16.00 15.93 -17.30
CA GLU A 121 -15.88 15.54 -18.71
C GLU A 121 -16.25 14.06 -18.93
N LEU A 122 -15.90 13.19 -18.01
CA LEU A 122 -16.13 11.73 -18.13
C LEU A 122 -17.51 11.31 -17.59
N ASN A 123 -18.10 12.11 -16.68
CA ASN A 123 -19.39 11.83 -16.03
C ASN A 123 -19.46 10.44 -15.35
N CYS A 124 -18.35 9.97 -14.81
CA CYS A 124 -18.22 8.74 -14.03
C CYS A 124 -17.39 9.01 -12.77
N ARG A 125 -17.29 8.04 -11.88
CA ARG A 125 -16.46 8.14 -10.66
C ARG A 125 -14.97 8.17 -11.05
N ILE A 126 -14.26 9.16 -10.53
CA ILE A 126 -12.80 9.28 -10.76
C ILE A 126 -12.06 9.00 -9.46
N LEU A 127 -11.11 8.09 -9.55
CA LEU A 127 -10.18 7.79 -8.46
C LEU A 127 -8.75 8.07 -8.92
N ASP A 128 -7.89 8.37 -7.96
CA ASP A 128 -6.46 8.31 -8.15
C ASP A 128 -5.87 7.16 -7.33
N ARG A 129 -4.60 6.85 -7.56
CA ARG A 129 -3.88 5.78 -6.86
C ARG A 129 -3.97 5.91 -5.34
N THR A 130 -3.87 7.14 -4.84
CA THR A 130 -3.96 7.44 -3.39
C THR A 130 -5.33 7.06 -2.82
N ASN A 131 -6.41 7.43 -3.50
CA ASN A 131 -7.76 7.11 -3.05
C ASN A 131 -8.01 5.60 -3.10
N LEU A 132 -7.58 4.92 -4.17
CA LEU A 132 -7.71 3.46 -4.29
C LEU A 132 -6.99 2.74 -3.14
N ILE A 133 -5.76 3.14 -2.80
CA ILE A 133 -5.02 2.57 -1.66
C ILE A 133 -5.76 2.82 -0.33
N LEU A 134 -6.32 4.02 -0.14
CA LEU A 134 -7.11 4.35 1.04
C LEU A 134 -8.37 3.50 1.16
N ASP A 135 -9.04 3.22 0.05
CA ASP A 135 -10.24 2.36 0.01
C ASP A 135 -9.88 0.90 0.36
N ILE A 136 -8.77 0.37 -0.17
CA ILE A 136 -8.26 -0.95 0.20
C ILE A 136 -7.95 -1.01 1.70
N PHE A 137 -7.29 0.02 2.23
CA PHE A 137 -6.96 0.08 3.65
C PHE A 137 -8.21 0.17 4.54
N ALA A 138 -9.22 0.92 4.12
CA ALA A 138 -10.49 1.00 4.85
C ALA A 138 -11.19 -0.36 4.96
N GLY A 139 -11.16 -1.15 3.87
CA GLY A 139 -11.70 -2.50 3.86
C GLY A 139 -10.88 -3.52 4.68
N ARG A 140 -9.57 -3.30 4.83
CA ARG A 140 -8.65 -4.21 5.52
C ARG A 140 -8.43 -3.89 7.01
N ALA A 141 -8.67 -2.67 7.45
CA ALA A 141 -8.49 -2.25 8.83
C ALA A 141 -9.42 -2.98 9.79
N GLN A 142 -8.87 -3.80 10.69
CA GLN A 142 -9.66 -4.57 11.66
C GLN A 142 -9.57 -3.97 13.05
N THR A 143 -8.38 -3.54 13.48
CA THR A 143 -8.19 -2.97 14.81
C THR A 143 -8.74 -1.54 14.91
N ALA A 144 -9.10 -1.12 16.12
CA ALA A 144 -9.52 0.26 16.37
C ALA A 144 -8.40 1.26 16.01
N HIS A 145 -7.14 0.86 16.18
CA HIS A 145 -5.98 1.66 15.81
C HIS A 145 -5.91 1.86 14.29
N ALA A 146 -5.87 0.77 13.51
CA ALA A 146 -5.83 0.85 12.05
C ALA A 146 -7.04 1.62 11.47
N LYS A 147 -8.25 1.37 11.98
CA LYS A 147 -9.45 2.12 11.58
C LYS A 147 -9.30 3.62 11.81
N THR A 148 -8.78 4.02 12.97
CA THR A 148 -8.57 5.44 13.29
C THR A 148 -7.50 6.06 12.39
N GLN A 149 -6.42 5.32 12.08
CA GLN A 149 -5.35 5.76 11.15
C GLN A 149 -5.88 5.97 9.75
N VAL A 150 -6.59 4.98 9.21
CA VAL A 150 -7.16 5.05 7.85
C VAL A 150 -8.18 6.18 7.76
N GLU A 151 -9.08 6.30 8.74
CA GLU A 151 -10.06 7.39 8.79
C GLU A 151 -9.37 8.76 8.82
N LEU A 152 -8.31 8.91 9.62
CA LEU A 152 -7.52 10.14 9.64
C LEU A 152 -6.93 10.46 8.28
N ALA A 153 -6.31 9.48 7.62
CA ALA A 153 -5.71 9.64 6.29
C ALA A 153 -6.76 10.00 5.23
N GLN A 154 -7.94 9.37 5.26
CA GLN A 154 -9.06 9.69 4.36
C GLN A 154 -9.52 11.13 4.53
N TYR A 155 -9.69 11.63 5.75
CA TYR A 155 -10.07 13.01 5.98
C TYR A 155 -8.98 14.01 5.59
N GLN A 156 -7.70 13.66 5.78
CA GLN A 156 -6.58 14.48 5.33
C GLN A 156 -6.51 14.58 3.81
N TYR A 157 -6.75 13.47 3.10
CA TYR A 157 -6.86 13.43 1.64
C TYR A 157 -8.07 14.23 1.13
N LEU A 158 -9.22 14.13 1.80
CA LEU A 158 -10.46 14.78 1.41
C LEU A 158 -10.44 16.30 1.65
N LEU A 159 -9.85 16.77 2.74
CA LEU A 159 -9.89 18.17 3.17
C LEU A 159 -9.50 19.19 2.09
N PRO A 160 -8.38 19.04 1.33
CA PRO A 160 -8.01 19.95 0.25
C PRO A 160 -8.95 19.84 -0.97
N ARG A 161 -9.63 18.71 -1.13
CA ARG A 161 -10.53 18.42 -2.26
C ARG A 161 -11.93 18.99 -2.10
N LEU A 162 -12.38 19.16 -0.87
CA LEU A 162 -13.71 19.75 -0.56
C LEU A 162 -13.91 21.17 -1.07
N THR A 163 -12.86 21.97 -1.14
CA THR A 163 -12.96 23.40 -1.49
C THR A 163 -13.51 23.68 -2.88
N ARG A 164 -13.67 22.66 -3.70
CA ARG A 164 -14.02 22.82 -5.11
C ARG A 164 -15.06 21.84 -5.63
N MET A 165 -15.61 20.98 -4.78
CA MET A 165 -16.66 20.02 -5.16
C MET A 165 -18.05 20.68 -5.32
N TRP A 166 -18.28 21.85 -4.69
CA TRP A 166 -19.59 22.52 -4.62
C TRP A 166 -19.72 23.75 -5.52
N THR A 167 -19.05 23.78 -6.66
CA THR A 167 -19.04 24.96 -7.57
C THR A 167 -20.40 25.32 -8.15
N HIS A 168 -21.38 24.43 -8.15
CA HIS A 168 -22.73 24.75 -8.56
C HIS A 168 -23.48 25.62 -7.52
N LEU A 169 -23.13 25.52 -6.23
CA LEU A 169 -23.68 26.35 -5.16
C LEU A 169 -23.00 27.73 -5.08
N GLU A 170 -21.72 27.85 -5.47
CA GLU A 170 -21.00 29.14 -5.56
C GLU A 170 -21.65 30.11 -6.56
N ARG A 171 -22.40 29.60 -7.56
CA ARG A 171 -23.10 30.44 -8.57
C ARG A 171 -24.43 31.03 -8.11
N GLN A 172 -24.96 30.57 -6.98
CA GLN A 172 -26.09 31.26 -6.34
C GLN A 172 -25.57 32.47 -5.56
N ARG A 173 -25.31 33.56 -6.28
CA ARG A 173 -24.89 34.84 -5.70
C ARG A 173 -25.97 35.37 -4.77
N GLY A 174 -25.66 35.51 -3.49
CA GLY A 174 -26.31 36.50 -2.65
C GLY A 174 -26.06 37.91 -3.23
N GLY A 175 -26.88 38.87 -2.90
CA GLY A 175 -26.76 40.26 -3.39
C GLY A 175 -25.37 40.85 -3.12
N ILE A 176 -25.06 41.99 -3.74
CA ILE A 176 -23.75 42.68 -3.68
C ILE A 176 -23.27 42.79 -2.23
N GLY A 177 -22.14 42.11 -1.91
CA GLY A 177 -21.51 42.11 -0.58
C GLY A 177 -22.01 41.04 0.41
N LEU A 178 -22.97 40.19 0.04
CA LEU A 178 -23.43 39.08 0.87
C LEU A 178 -22.78 37.76 0.40
N ARG A 179 -22.20 36.98 1.34
CA ARG A 179 -21.76 35.60 1.09
C ARG A 179 -22.96 34.76 0.72
N GLY A 180 -22.88 34.01 -0.38
CA GLY A 180 -23.93 33.08 -0.78
C GLY A 180 -24.05 31.90 0.19
N PRO A 181 -25.24 31.24 0.27
CA PRO A 181 -25.44 30.07 1.15
C PRO A 181 -24.45 28.95 0.90
N GLY A 182 -23.92 28.79 -0.33
CA GLY A 182 -22.93 27.79 -0.67
C GLY A 182 -21.53 27.99 -0.03
N GLU A 183 -21.11 29.27 0.17
CA GLU A 183 -19.84 29.56 0.87
C GLU A 183 -19.91 29.19 2.36
N THR A 184 -21.06 29.42 3.00
CA THR A 184 -21.24 29.05 4.42
C THR A 184 -21.35 27.55 4.64
N GLU A 185 -21.88 26.80 3.70
CA GLU A 185 -21.94 25.34 3.74
C GLU A 185 -20.55 24.73 3.58
N ILE A 186 -19.77 25.17 2.59
CA ILE A 186 -18.37 24.72 2.39
C ILE A 186 -17.48 25.02 3.61
N GLU A 187 -17.60 26.23 4.19
CA GLU A 187 -16.85 26.58 5.40
C GLU A 187 -17.27 25.71 6.59
N THR A 188 -18.55 25.38 6.68
CA THR A 188 -19.09 24.51 7.73
C THR A 188 -18.56 23.07 7.57
N ASP A 189 -18.59 22.53 6.36
CA ASP A 189 -18.09 21.20 6.06
C ASP A 189 -16.59 21.09 6.35
N ARG A 190 -15.83 22.09 5.93
CA ARG A 190 -14.39 22.16 6.24
C ARG A 190 -14.12 22.22 7.73
N ARG A 191 -14.93 22.95 8.49
CA ARG A 191 -14.81 23.03 9.95
C ARG A 191 -15.11 21.68 10.57
N ILE A 192 -16.18 21.00 10.17
CA ILE A 192 -16.55 19.66 10.65
C ILE A 192 -15.42 18.68 10.40
N ILE A 193 -14.83 18.68 9.21
CA ILE A 193 -13.71 17.78 8.88
C ILE A 193 -12.46 18.14 9.67
N ARG A 194 -12.11 19.43 9.82
CA ARG A 194 -10.97 19.82 10.67
C ARG A 194 -11.16 19.39 12.13
N ASP A 195 -12.38 19.55 12.65
CA ASP A 195 -12.71 19.10 14.01
C ASP A 195 -12.63 17.57 14.12
N ARG A 196 -13.05 16.83 13.08
CA ARG A 196 -12.89 15.37 13.04
C ARG A 196 -11.41 14.96 13.01
N ILE A 197 -10.60 15.58 12.15
CA ILE A 197 -9.14 15.38 12.11
C ILE A 197 -8.51 15.64 13.48
N ALA A 198 -8.87 16.74 14.15
CA ALA A 198 -8.35 17.06 15.47
C ALA A 198 -8.72 15.99 16.51
N LYS A 199 -9.97 15.53 16.52
CA LYS A 199 -10.43 14.44 17.39
C LYS A 199 -9.68 13.13 17.12
N LEU A 200 -9.51 12.75 15.85
CA LEU A 200 -8.79 11.54 15.46
C LEU A 200 -7.32 11.61 15.88
N LYS A 201 -6.65 12.75 15.70
CA LYS A 201 -5.27 12.96 16.18
C LYS A 201 -5.15 12.78 17.69
N LEU A 202 -6.11 13.28 18.46
CA LEU A 202 -6.14 13.08 19.91
C LEU A 202 -6.38 11.61 20.29
N GLN A 203 -7.24 10.91 19.54
CA GLN A 203 -7.46 9.46 19.74
C GLN A 203 -6.18 8.68 19.44
N MET A 204 -5.51 8.98 18.30
CA MET A 204 -4.23 8.37 17.95
C MET A 204 -3.19 8.55 19.06
N THR A 205 -3.01 9.76 19.57
CA THR A 205 -2.07 10.03 20.67
C THR A 205 -2.36 9.19 21.93
N LYS A 206 -3.64 8.92 22.24
CA LYS A 206 -4.01 8.05 23.37
C LYS A 206 -3.68 6.59 23.09
N ILE A 207 -4.00 6.11 21.88
CA ILE A 207 -3.71 4.74 21.46
C ILE A 207 -2.20 4.49 21.44
N ASP A 208 -1.42 5.42 20.89
CA ASP A 208 0.05 5.33 20.82
C ASP A 208 0.67 5.23 22.23
N LYS A 209 0.18 6.01 23.19
CA LYS A 209 0.60 5.90 24.61
C LYS A 209 0.30 4.53 25.19
N GLN A 210 -0.87 3.98 24.93
CA GLN A 210 -1.23 2.62 25.39
C GLN A 210 -0.36 1.55 24.73
N MET A 211 -0.12 1.65 23.43
CA MET A 211 0.77 0.75 22.70
C MET A 211 2.22 0.84 23.21
N MET A 212 2.71 2.05 23.51
CA MET A 212 4.04 2.24 24.09
C MET A 212 4.19 1.53 25.44
N VAL A 213 3.17 1.58 26.30
CA VAL A 213 3.16 0.84 27.57
C VAL A 213 3.16 -0.66 27.34
N GLN A 214 2.33 -1.15 26.42
CA GLN A 214 2.30 -2.58 26.06
C GLN A 214 3.63 -3.06 25.46
N ARG A 215 4.27 -2.24 24.61
CA ARG A 215 5.59 -2.52 24.04
C ARG A 215 6.68 -2.60 25.11
N LYS A 216 6.67 -1.70 26.09
CA LYS A 216 7.60 -1.78 27.24
C LYS A 216 7.43 -3.09 28.03
N ASN A 217 6.20 -3.57 28.17
CA ASN A 217 5.89 -4.82 28.86
C ASN A 217 6.24 -6.08 28.08
N ARG A 218 6.48 -6.00 26.74
CA ARG A 218 6.92 -7.14 25.90
C ARG A 218 8.35 -7.60 26.20
N GLY A 219 9.03 -6.94 27.11
CA GLY A 219 10.22 -7.42 27.78
C GLY A 219 11.51 -7.31 26.99
N LYS A 220 12.42 -8.15 27.36
CA LYS A 220 13.85 -8.15 27.04
C LYS A 220 14.17 -8.94 25.76
N MET A 221 13.17 -9.43 25.02
CA MET A 221 13.39 -10.25 23.83
C MET A 221 13.89 -9.41 22.65
N VAL A 222 14.73 -9.99 21.82
CA VAL A 222 15.17 -9.40 20.55
C VAL A 222 13.95 -9.27 19.63
N ARG A 223 13.87 -8.17 18.90
CA ARG A 223 12.76 -7.85 17.98
C ARG A 223 13.25 -7.95 16.55
N VAL A 224 12.57 -8.75 15.76
CA VAL A 224 12.82 -8.95 14.33
C VAL A 224 11.59 -8.48 13.57
N ALA A 225 11.76 -7.63 12.57
CA ALA A 225 10.65 -7.18 11.73
C ALA A 225 10.82 -7.65 10.28
N LEU A 226 9.74 -8.19 9.71
CA LEU A 226 9.66 -8.50 8.28
C LEU A 226 9.30 -7.22 7.53
N VAL A 227 10.14 -6.82 6.59
CA VAL A 227 9.92 -5.68 5.70
C VAL A 227 10.02 -6.15 4.25
N GLY A 228 9.46 -5.40 3.33
CA GLY A 228 9.52 -5.73 1.90
C GLY A 228 8.29 -5.27 1.16
N TYR A 229 8.35 -5.38 -0.15
CA TYR A 229 7.27 -4.96 -1.03
C TYR A 229 5.97 -5.72 -0.77
N THR A 230 4.83 -5.18 -1.21
CA THR A 230 3.56 -5.90 -1.13
C THR A 230 3.67 -7.22 -1.89
N ASN A 231 3.01 -8.26 -1.39
CA ASN A 231 3.01 -9.58 -1.99
C ASN A 231 4.38 -10.30 -2.09
N ALA A 232 5.45 -9.81 -1.44
CA ALA A 232 6.76 -10.51 -1.42
C ALA A 232 6.76 -11.80 -0.58
N GLY A 233 5.67 -12.11 0.11
CA GLY A 233 5.51 -13.34 0.90
C GLY A 233 5.86 -13.20 2.38
N LYS A 234 5.86 -11.97 2.95
CA LYS A 234 6.15 -11.70 4.38
C LYS A 234 5.25 -12.49 5.33
N SER A 235 3.94 -12.43 5.14
CA SER A 235 2.97 -13.13 5.98
C SER A 235 3.07 -14.66 5.85
N THR A 236 3.43 -15.16 4.67
CA THR A 236 3.70 -16.58 4.44
C THR A 236 4.94 -17.01 5.24
N LEU A 237 5.99 -16.22 5.19
CA LEU A 237 7.22 -16.46 5.95
C LEU A 237 6.98 -16.37 7.46
N MET A 238 6.18 -15.38 7.90
CA MET A 238 5.74 -15.28 9.30
C MET A 238 5.04 -16.54 9.78
N ASN A 239 4.09 -17.07 8.99
CA ASN A 239 3.37 -18.31 9.31
C ASN A 239 4.33 -19.50 9.41
N LEU A 240 5.29 -19.58 8.52
CA LEU A 240 6.25 -20.68 8.48
C LEU A 240 7.18 -20.67 9.71
N LEU A 241 7.69 -19.50 10.09
CA LEU A 241 8.61 -19.37 11.22
C LEU A 241 7.89 -19.46 12.57
N SER A 242 6.67 -18.95 12.69
CA SER A 242 5.91 -18.94 13.95
C SER A 242 5.10 -20.20 14.20
N LYS A 243 5.07 -21.16 13.26
CA LYS A 243 4.23 -22.37 13.29
C LYS A 243 2.74 -22.07 13.56
N SER A 244 2.28 -20.90 13.16
CA SER A 244 0.92 -20.41 13.37
C SER A 244 0.25 -20.15 12.02
N LYS A 245 -1.10 -20.12 12.02
CA LYS A 245 -1.86 -19.76 10.84
C LYS A 245 -2.26 -18.28 10.94
N VAL A 246 -1.51 -17.37 10.32
CA VAL A 246 -1.96 -16.02 10.00
C VAL A 246 -2.56 -16.07 8.61
N PHE A 247 -3.60 -15.30 8.40
CA PHE A 247 -4.23 -15.18 7.10
C PHE A 247 -3.23 -14.58 6.09
N ALA A 248 -2.85 -15.37 5.12
CA ALA A 248 -1.99 -14.94 4.01
C ALA A 248 -2.80 -15.12 2.73
N GLU A 249 -3.09 -14.02 2.05
CA GLU A 249 -3.73 -14.00 0.72
C GLU A 249 -2.72 -13.54 -0.32
N ASP A 250 -2.90 -14.01 -1.55
CA ASP A 250 -2.20 -13.48 -2.72
C ASP A 250 -2.90 -12.19 -3.19
N LYS A 251 -2.87 -11.17 -2.33
CA LYS A 251 -3.43 -9.84 -2.57
C LYS A 251 -2.53 -8.77 -1.99
N LEU A 252 -2.54 -7.60 -2.61
CA LEU A 252 -1.80 -6.46 -2.09
C LEU A 252 -2.37 -6.04 -0.72
N PHE A 253 -1.50 -5.62 0.19
CA PHE A 253 -1.87 -5.20 1.55
C PHE A 253 -2.71 -6.24 2.33
N ALA A 254 -2.37 -7.53 2.17
CA ALA A 254 -3.01 -8.60 2.94
C ALA A 254 -2.88 -8.36 4.46
N THR A 255 -1.76 -7.77 4.89
CA THR A 255 -1.50 -7.36 6.28
C THR A 255 -1.50 -5.84 6.36
N LEU A 256 -2.50 -5.26 7.04
CA LEU A 256 -2.53 -3.84 7.41
C LEU A 256 -2.23 -3.62 8.89
N ASP A 257 -2.74 -4.51 9.74
CA ASP A 257 -2.48 -4.51 11.17
C ASP A 257 -1.21 -5.30 11.48
N THR A 258 -0.23 -4.67 12.12
CA THR A 258 1.02 -5.35 12.50
C THR A 258 0.74 -6.51 13.43
N THR A 259 1.17 -7.68 13.05
CA THR A 259 1.08 -8.89 13.86
C THR A 259 2.43 -9.19 14.50
N VAL A 260 2.49 -9.25 15.84
CA VAL A 260 3.71 -9.61 16.57
C VAL A 260 3.55 -10.99 17.21
N ARG A 261 4.53 -11.86 17.00
CA ARG A 261 4.52 -13.22 17.52
C ARG A 261 5.82 -13.58 18.20
N LYS A 262 5.72 -14.35 19.28
CA LYS A 262 6.89 -14.98 19.89
C LYS A 262 7.26 -16.19 19.05
N VAL A 263 8.47 -16.19 18.52
CA VAL A 263 9.08 -17.30 17.79
C VAL A 263 10.22 -17.85 18.62
N VAL A 264 10.42 -19.15 18.57
CA VAL A 264 11.54 -19.84 19.22
C VAL A 264 12.27 -20.62 18.14
N VAL A 265 13.51 -20.27 17.92
CA VAL A 265 14.42 -21.04 17.09
C VAL A 265 15.45 -21.69 18.01
N GLU A 266 15.54 -23.02 17.95
CA GLU A 266 16.29 -23.82 18.94
C GLU A 266 15.86 -23.48 20.38
N ASN A 267 16.73 -22.83 21.15
CA ASN A 267 16.48 -22.44 22.54
C ASN A 267 16.34 -20.91 22.74
N LEU A 268 16.32 -20.12 21.67
CA LEU A 268 16.33 -18.66 21.77
C LEU A 268 14.97 -18.06 21.35
N PRO A 269 14.20 -17.48 22.28
CA PRO A 269 12.97 -16.80 21.96
C PRO A 269 13.23 -15.36 21.49
N PHE A 270 12.51 -14.94 20.45
CA PHE A 270 12.47 -13.56 19.97
C PHE A 270 11.07 -13.17 19.50
N LEU A 271 10.84 -11.89 19.29
CA LEU A 271 9.60 -11.38 18.73
C LEU A 271 9.78 -11.16 17.22
N LEU A 272 8.88 -11.75 16.44
CA LEU A 272 8.80 -11.55 15.00
C LEU A 272 7.55 -10.75 14.69
N SER A 273 7.71 -9.64 13.98
CA SER A 273 6.62 -8.76 13.53
C SER A 273 6.47 -8.81 12.02
N ASP A 274 5.22 -9.00 11.55
CA ASP A 274 4.83 -8.80 10.17
C ASP A 274 4.34 -7.37 9.99
N THR A 275 4.85 -6.68 8.98
CA THR A 275 4.54 -5.27 8.74
C THR A 275 3.74 -5.07 7.45
N VAL A 276 3.14 -3.91 7.31
CA VAL A 276 2.48 -3.49 6.07
C VAL A 276 3.48 -3.55 4.91
N GLY A 277 3.07 -4.14 3.79
CA GLY A 277 3.91 -4.16 2.59
C GLY A 277 4.11 -2.76 1.99
N PHE A 278 5.32 -2.46 1.59
CA PHE A 278 5.63 -1.24 0.85
C PHE A 278 5.12 -1.35 -0.59
N ILE A 279 4.82 -0.22 -1.19
CA ILE A 279 4.39 -0.10 -2.58
C ILE A 279 4.94 1.21 -3.16
N ARG A 280 5.09 1.25 -4.47
CA ARG A 280 5.49 2.45 -5.20
C ARG A 280 4.47 3.59 -5.01
N LYS A 281 4.94 4.84 -4.97
CA LYS A 281 4.10 6.04 -4.79
C LYS A 281 3.19 5.98 -3.55
N LEU A 282 3.68 5.39 -2.45
CA LEU A 282 2.94 5.43 -1.19
C LEU A 282 2.80 6.89 -0.74
N PRO A 283 1.57 7.40 -0.55
CA PRO A 283 1.38 8.80 -0.20
C PRO A 283 2.02 9.16 1.14
N THR A 284 2.70 10.30 1.22
CA THR A 284 3.43 10.75 2.42
C THR A 284 2.53 10.91 3.66
N HIS A 285 1.29 11.38 3.46
CA HIS A 285 0.32 11.49 4.55
C HIS A 285 -0.17 10.12 5.05
N LEU A 286 -0.12 9.08 4.20
CA LEU A 286 -0.31 7.70 4.65
C LEU A 286 0.87 7.22 5.49
N VAL A 287 2.10 7.48 5.05
CA VAL A 287 3.31 7.16 5.84
C VAL A 287 3.24 7.81 7.22
N GLU A 288 2.83 9.08 7.33
CA GLU A 288 2.61 9.76 8.61
C GLU A 288 1.51 9.09 9.45
N SER A 289 0.39 8.73 8.83
CA SER A 289 -0.71 8.08 9.52
C SER A 289 -0.35 6.68 10.01
N PHE A 290 0.46 5.94 9.24
CA PHE A 290 0.95 4.60 9.59
C PHE A 290 2.25 4.59 10.39
N LYS A 291 2.76 5.76 10.80
CA LYS A 291 4.01 5.88 11.55
C LYS A 291 4.05 4.96 12.78
N SER A 292 2.95 4.82 13.49
CA SER A 292 2.88 3.94 14.67
C SER A 292 2.86 2.44 14.33
N THR A 293 2.35 2.05 13.16
CA THR A 293 2.44 0.68 12.65
C THR A 293 3.86 0.39 12.16
N LEU A 294 4.51 1.41 11.59
CA LEU A 294 5.91 1.37 11.17
C LEU A 294 6.89 1.57 12.32
N ASP A 295 6.44 1.96 13.53
CA ASP A 295 7.26 2.00 14.74
C ASP A 295 7.82 0.61 15.12
N GLU A 296 7.13 -0.49 14.78
CA GLU A 296 7.68 -1.85 14.96
C GLU A 296 8.94 -2.06 14.11
N VAL A 297 9.04 -1.42 12.94
CA VAL A 297 10.26 -1.42 12.12
C VAL A 297 11.36 -0.60 12.82
N ARG A 298 11.04 0.60 13.31
CA ARG A 298 12.01 1.49 13.98
C ARG A 298 12.54 0.91 15.31
N GLU A 299 11.72 0.13 15.99
CA GLU A 299 12.06 -0.52 17.25
C GLU A 299 12.66 -1.91 17.07
N ALA A 300 12.78 -2.40 15.82
CA ALA A 300 13.38 -3.68 15.53
C ALA A 300 14.90 -3.65 15.78
N ASP A 301 15.42 -4.77 16.25
CA ASP A 301 16.85 -4.99 16.40
C ASP A 301 17.48 -5.56 15.12
N VAL A 302 16.65 -6.25 14.31
CA VAL A 302 17.02 -6.82 12.99
C VAL A 302 15.82 -6.68 12.04
N LEU A 303 16.10 -6.34 10.80
CA LEU A 303 15.14 -6.39 9.70
C LEU A 303 15.40 -7.62 8.84
N ILE A 304 14.34 -8.27 8.40
CA ILE A 304 14.37 -9.26 7.32
C ILE A 304 13.69 -8.62 6.12
N HIS A 305 14.47 -8.21 5.12
CA HIS A 305 13.95 -7.65 3.88
C HIS A 305 13.61 -8.79 2.92
N VAL A 306 12.33 -9.06 2.78
CA VAL A 306 11.80 -10.11 1.90
C VAL A 306 11.55 -9.53 0.52
N VAL A 307 12.18 -10.11 -0.49
CA VAL A 307 12.13 -9.70 -1.90
C VAL A 307 11.52 -10.82 -2.73
N ASP A 308 10.64 -10.50 -3.65
CA ASP A 308 10.10 -11.43 -4.64
C ASP A 308 11.04 -11.51 -5.85
N ILE A 309 11.89 -12.55 -5.93
CA ILE A 309 12.84 -12.70 -7.04
C ILE A 309 12.16 -13.07 -8.36
N SER A 310 10.93 -13.55 -8.33
CA SER A 310 10.19 -13.88 -9.55
C SER A 310 9.66 -12.65 -10.29
N HIS A 311 9.68 -11.47 -9.63
CA HIS A 311 9.25 -10.22 -10.25
C HIS A 311 10.39 -9.60 -11.07
N PRO A 312 10.18 -9.21 -12.33
CA PRO A 312 11.25 -8.70 -13.20
C PRO A 312 11.95 -7.45 -12.62
N ASN A 313 11.20 -6.57 -11.95
CA ASN A 313 11.70 -5.32 -11.36
C ASN A 313 11.97 -5.41 -9.85
N TYR A 314 12.39 -6.58 -9.35
CA TYR A 314 12.66 -6.76 -7.91
C TYR A 314 13.75 -5.79 -7.38
N GLU A 315 14.71 -5.36 -8.18
CA GLU A 315 15.73 -4.37 -7.79
C GLU A 315 15.13 -2.99 -7.53
N GLU A 316 14.19 -2.52 -8.38
CA GLU A 316 13.46 -1.28 -8.13
C GLU A 316 12.64 -1.38 -6.83
N GLN A 317 11.99 -2.52 -6.60
CA GLN A 317 11.25 -2.78 -5.37
C GLN A 317 12.16 -2.74 -4.14
N ILE A 318 13.39 -3.27 -4.21
CA ILE A 318 14.40 -3.13 -3.15
C ILE A 318 14.68 -1.64 -2.89
N GLY A 319 14.94 -0.86 -3.95
CA GLY A 319 15.20 0.58 -3.84
C GLY A 319 14.05 1.37 -3.21
N VAL A 320 12.80 1.04 -3.55
CA VAL A 320 11.60 1.64 -2.93
C VAL A 320 11.55 1.35 -1.43
N VAL A 321 11.79 0.09 -1.04
CA VAL A 321 11.79 -0.32 0.38
C VAL A 321 12.91 0.37 1.15
N GLU A 322 14.13 0.39 0.62
CA GLU A 322 15.28 1.04 1.25
C GLU A 322 15.08 2.55 1.43
N THR A 323 14.53 3.21 0.41
CA THR A 323 14.21 4.64 0.48
C THR A 323 13.19 4.91 1.58
N THR A 324 12.12 4.12 1.63
CA THR A 324 11.09 4.24 2.66
C THR A 324 11.65 3.93 4.07
N LEU A 325 12.49 2.91 4.21
CA LEU A 325 13.17 2.60 5.49
C LEU A 325 14.05 3.76 5.95
N ARG A 326 14.74 4.43 5.02
CA ARG A 326 15.57 5.62 5.33
C ARG A 326 14.71 6.79 5.82
N GLU A 327 13.59 7.06 5.16
CA GLU A 327 12.61 8.08 5.58
C GLU A 327 12.02 7.81 6.97
N LEU A 328 11.85 6.53 7.30
CA LEU A 328 11.37 6.08 8.60
C LEU A 328 12.44 6.10 9.70
N GLY A 329 13.71 6.34 9.36
CA GLY A 329 14.83 6.29 10.31
C GLY A 329 15.25 4.87 10.69
N GLY A 330 15.00 3.90 9.84
CA GLY A 330 15.40 2.50 10.00
C GLY A 330 16.66 2.10 9.23
N ALA A 331 17.37 3.05 8.62
CA ALA A 331 18.52 2.78 7.76
C ALA A 331 19.70 2.14 8.49
N ASP A 332 19.87 2.41 9.79
CA ASP A 332 20.99 1.90 10.60
C ASP A 332 20.73 0.53 11.23
N ILE A 333 19.50 -0.02 11.04
CA ILE A 333 19.14 -1.31 11.63
C ILE A 333 19.74 -2.42 10.77
N PRO A 334 20.42 -3.42 11.38
CA PRO A 334 20.95 -4.57 10.65
C PRO A 334 19.86 -5.26 9.82
N CYS A 335 20.09 -5.39 8.51
CA CYS A 335 19.13 -5.95 7.57
C CYS A 335 19.65 -7.26 6.98
N MET A 336 18.79 -8.29 6.93
CA MET A 336 19.03 -9.55 6.22
C MET A 336 18.21 -9.51 4.93
N LEU A 337 18.86 -9.64 3.78
CA LEU A 337 18.19 -9.69 2.49
C LEU A 337 17.79 -11.14 2.17
N VAL A 338 16.50 -11.37 1.95
CA VAL A 338 15.95 -12.70 1.71
C VAL A 338 15.11 -12.68 0.42
N PHE A 339 15.63 -13.31 -0.62
CA PHE A 339 14.95 -13.51 -1.89
C PHE A 339 14.00 -14.70 -1.77
N ASN A 340 12.72 -14.43 -1.85
CA ASN A 340 11.64 -15.41 -1.76
C ASN A 340 11.09 -15.73 -3.15
N LYS A 341 10.25 -16.75 -3.23
CA LYS A 341 9.59 -17.26 -4.45
C LYS A 341 10.55 -17.79 -5.52
N THR A 342 11.68 -18.38 -5.10
CA THR A 342 12.60 -19.05 -6.02
C THR A 342 11.94 -20.16 -6.85
N ASP A 343 10.82 -20.71 -6.37
CA ASP A 343 10.00 -21.70 -7.06
C ASP A 343 9.20 -21.15 -8.24
N ALA A 344 8.98 -19.84 -8.28
CA ALA A 344 8.28 -19.13 -9.35
C ALA A 344 9.24 -18.38 -10.28
N TYR A 345 10.55 -18.40 -9.98
CA TYR A 345 11.56 -17.78 -10.82
C TYR A 345 11.61 -18.45 -12.20
N SER A 346 11.61 -17.68 -13.25
CA SER A 346 11.72 -18.12 -14.62
C SER A 346 12.77 -17.28 -15.37
N TYR A 347 13.48 -17.90 -16.29
CA TYR A 347 14.46 -17.24 -17.14
C TYR A 347 14.35 -17.74 -18.57
N ILE A 348 14.77 -16.91 -19.51
CA ILE A 348 14.78 -17.26 -20.94
C ILE A 348 16.17 -17.83 -21.24
N LYS A 349 16.24 -19.16 -21.45
CA LYS A 349 17.49 -19.79 -21.85
C LYS A 349 17.88 -19.28 -23.24
N LYS A 350 19.08 -18.74 -23.33
CA LYS A 350 19.64 -18.28 -24.58
C LYS A 350 20.11 -19.48 -25.43
N ASP A 351 19.84 -19.43 -26.74
CA ASP A 351 20.37 -20.42 -27.66
C ASP A 351 21.90 -20.26 -27.80
N ASP A 352 22.61 -21.36 -27.97
CA ASP A 352 24.08 -21.37 -28.06
C ASP A 352 24.60 -20.55 -29.25
N ASP A 353 23.79 -20.36 -30.27
CA ASP A 353 24.13 -19.60 -31.49
C ASP A 353 23.74 -18.11 -31.42
N ASP A 354 23.10 -17.66 -30.33
CA ASP A 354 22.69 -16.27 -30.15
C ASP A 354 23.84 -15.43 -29.60
N LEU A 355 24.44 -14.61 -30.45
CA LEU A 355 25.56 -13.72 -30.12
C LEU A 355 25.15 -12.37 -29.49
N THR A 356 23.87 -12.13 -29.24
CA THR A 356 23.44 -10.90 -28.54
C THR A 356 23.97 -10.89 -27.11
N PRO A 357 24.21 -9.71 -26.47
CA PRO A 357 24.60 -9.68 -25.07
C PRO A 357 23.53 -10.34 -24.19
N SER A 358 23.94 -11.12 -23.18
CA SER A 358 23.02 -11.68 -22.20
C SER A 358 22.39 -10.56 -21.40
N THR A 359 21.08 -10.61 -21.29
CA THR A 359 20.28 -9.71 -20.42
C THR A 359 20.01 -10.39 -19.09
N LYS A 360 19.47 -9.63 -18.11
CA LYS A 360 19.07 -10.20 -16.82
C LYS A 360 18.05 -11.33 -16.95
N GLU A 361 17.21 -11.30 -17.97
CA GLU A 361 16.21 -12.33 -18.27
C GLU A 361 16.81 -13.67 -18.69
N ASN A 362 18.09 -13.68 -19.10
CA ASN A 362 18.79 -14.89 -19.50
C ASN A 362 19.57 -15.56 -18.35
N LEU A 363 19.66 -14.91 -17.19
CA LEU A 363 20.39 -15.44 -16.06
C LEU A 363 19.60 -16.56 -15.39
N SER A 364 20.24 -17.70 -15.17
CA SER A 364 19.67 -18.75 -14.34
C SER A 364 19.59 -18.31 -12.88
N LEU A 365 18.83 -19.04 -12.07
CA LEU A 365 18.75 -18.75 -10.63
C LEU A 365 20.13 -18.84 -9.97
N ASP A 366 20.95 -19.81 -10.38
CA ASP A 366 22.31 -20.01 -9.84
C ASP A 366 23.22 -18.82 -10.18
N ASP A 367 23.16 -18.31 -11.42
CA ASP A 367 23.90 -17.11 -11.84
C ASP A 367 23.48 -15.89 -11.01
N HIS A 368 22.18 -15.72 -10.75
CA HIS A 368 21.68 -14.66 -9.89
C HIS A 368 22.15 -14.78 -8.44
N ILE A 369 22.18 -15.99 -7.89
CA ILE A 369 22.70 -16.27 -6.54
C ILE A 369 24.17 -15.86 -6.45
N GLU A 370 24.97 -16.22 -7.46
CA GLU A 370 26.38 -15.86 -7.49
C GLU A 370 26.61 -14.36 -7.56
N ASP A 371 25.88 -13.65 -8.44
CA ASP A 371 26.02 -12.20 -8.62
C ASP A 371 25.62 -11.43 -7.36
N TRP A 372 24.49 -11.80 -6.75
CA TRP A 372 24.05 -11.16 -5.52
C TRP A 372 24.96 -11.46 -4.32
N ASN A 373 25.47 -12.67 -4.19
CA ASN A 373 26.40 -13.01 -3.12
C ASN A 373 27.76 -12.31 -3.24
N ARG A 374 28.18 -11.92 -4.46
CA ARG A 374 29.37 -11.08 -4.67
C ARG A 374 29.18 -9.66 -4.14
N SER A 375 28.00 -9.06 -4.40
CA SER A 375 27.70 -7.68 -4.02
C SER A 375 27.12 -7.56 -2.61
N HIS A 376 26.33 -8.54 -2.17
CA HIS A 376 25.64 -8.58 -0.88
C HIS A 376 25.86 -9.93 -0.18
N PRO A 377 27.04 -10.14 0.43
CA PRO A 377 27.36 -11.39 1.09
C PRO A 377 26.36 -11.72 2.21
N GLY A 378 25.85 -12.93 2.21
CA GLY A 378 24.88 -13.41 3.18
C GLY A 378 23.41 -13.22 2.77
N SER A 379 23.15 -12.89 1.51
CA SER A 379 21.81 -12.96 0.94
C SER A 379 21.30 -14.39 0.90
N LEU A 380 20.03 -14.60 1.20
CA LEU A 380 19.40 -15.91 1.22
C LEU A 380 18.36 -16.02 0.11
N PHE A 381 18.30 -17.20 -0.52
CA PHE A 381 17.36 -17.51 -1.59
C PHE A 381 16.48 -18.67 -1.14
N ILE A 382 15.19 -18.39 -0.96
CA ILE A 382 14.23 -19.33 -0.35
C ILE A 382 12.96 -19.48 -1.20
N SER A 383 12.23 -20.54 -0.93
CA SER A 383 10.82 -20.63 -1.26
C SER A 383 10.02 -20.87 0.02
N ALA A 384 9.29 -19.84 0.47
CA ALA A 384 8.40 -19.99 1.62
C ALA A 384 7.26 -20.96 1.33
N LEU A 385 6.79 -21.03 0.07
CA LEU A 385 5.73 -21.93 -0.38
C LEU A 385 6.19 -23.40 -0.37
N LYS A 386 7.34 -23.68 -0.99
CA LYS A 386 7.90 -25.04 -1.10
C LYS A 386 8.81 -25.41 0.08
N LYS A 387 9.04 -24.45 0.99
CA LYS A 387 9.91 -24.61 2.17
C LYS A 387 11.35 -24.93 1.84
N SER A 388 11.86 -24.45 0.71
CA SER A 388 13.26 -24.61 0.32
C SER A 388 14.13 -23.59 1.07
N ASN A 389 15.32 -24.02 1.54
CA ASN A 389 16.33 -23.23 2.26
C ASN A 389 15.84 -22.52 3.54
N ILE A 390 14.74 -23.00 4.13
CA ILE A 390 14.19 -22.41 5.36
C ILE A 390 15.04 -22.70 6.59
N ASP A 391 15.71 -23.82 6.62
CA ASP A 391 16.58 -24.19 7.76
C ASP A 391 17.82 -23.30 7.77
N GLU A 392 18.43 -23.00 6.61
CA GLU A 392 19.52 -22.03 6.49
C GLU A 392 19.08 -20.62 6.98
N LEU A 393 17.88 -20.20 6.60
CA LEU A 393 17.31 -18.92 7.10
C LEU A 393 17.20 -18.94 8.64
N LYS A 394 16.71 -20.04 9.24
CA LYS A 394 16.61 -20.16 10.71
C LYS A 394 17.99 -20.11 11.37
N ASP A 395 18.98 -20.79 10.79
CA ASP A 395 20.35 -20.81 11.32
C ASP A 395 20.98 -19.42 11.29
N GLN A 396 20.88 -18.70 10.18
CA GLN A 396 21.41 -17.33 10.08
C GLN A 396 20.65 -16.37 11.01
N LEU A 397 19.33 -16.49 11.09
CA LEU A 397 18.49 -15.69 11.99
C LEU A 397 18.86 -15.98 13.46
N TYR A 398 19.06 -17.25 13.82
CA TYR A 398 19.51 -17.64 15.15
C TYR A 398 20.84 -16.99 15.53
N GLN A 399 21.83 -17.02 14.64
CA GLN A 399 23.14 -16.41 14.89
C GLN A 399 23.01 -14.89 15.12
N LYS A 400 22.27 -14.18 14.26
CA LYS A 400 22.06 -12.73 14.41
C LYS A 400 21.32 -12.39 15.70
N VAL A 401 20.25 -13.11 16.03
CA VAL A 401 19.48 -12.89 17.27
C VAL A 401 20.36 -13.20 18.49
N LYS A 402 21.17 -14.27 18.44
CA LYS A 402 22.10 -14.64 19.51
C LYS A 402 23.16 -13.57 19.75
N GLU A 403 23.78 -13.04 18.70
CA GLU A 403 24.76 -11.95 18.82
C GLU A 403 24.19 -10.74 19.55
N ILE A 404 22.95 -10.32 19.21
CA ILE A 404 22.28 -9.18 19.84
C ILE A 404 21.89 -9.53 21.26
N HIS A 405 21.40 -10.74 21.51
CA HIS A 405 20.99 -11.19 22.82
C HIS A 405 22.17 -11.20 23.78
N VAL A 406 23.31 -11.76 23.39
CA VAL A 406 24.54 -11.82 24.20
C VAL A 406 25.09 -10.42 24.50
N LYS A 407 25.09 -9.51 23.51
CA LYS A 407 25.48 -8.11 23.73
C LYS A 407 24.59 -7.41 24.75
N ARG A 408 23.27 -7.70 24.73
CA ARG A 408 22.28 -7.10 25.62
C ARG A 408 22.28 -7.72 27.03
N TYR A 409 22.58 -9.02 27.12
CA TYR A 409 22.53 -9.82 28.35
C TYR A 409 23.77 -10.70 28.48
N PRO A 410 24.94 -10.14 28.75
CA PRO A 410 26.22 -10.86 28.76
C PRO A 410 26.35 -11.92 29.87
N TYR A 411 25.43 -11.90 30.85
CA TYR A 411 25.43 -12.87 31.96
C TYR A 411 24.29 -13.89 31.89
N ASN A 412 23.62 -13.97 30.75
CA ASN A 412 22.50 -14.92 30.59
C ASN A 412 23.00 -16.16 29.81
N ASP A 413 23.12 -17.29 30.47
CA ASP A 413 23.68 -18.54 29.93
C ASP A 413 22.81 -19.24 28.88
N LEU A 414 21.83 -18.56 28.28
CA LEU A 414 20.92 -19.11 27.25
C LEU A 414 20.25 -20.44 27.64
N LEU A 415 20.10 -20.70 28.94
CA LEU A 415 19.35 -21.83 29.47
C LEU A 415 17.87 -21.49 29.51
N TYR A 416 17.17 -21.77 28.41
CA TYR A 416 15.71 -21.70 28.34
C TYR A 416 15.12 -23.06 28.01
#